data_c3f160b0ad90335af772707d03181722
#
_entry.id   c3f160b0ad90335af772707d03181722
#
_cell.length_a   1.000
_cell.length_b   1.000
_cell.length_c   1.000
_cell.angle_alpha   90.00
_cell.angle_beta   90.00
_cell.angle_gamma   90.00
#
_symmetry.space_group_name_H-M   'P 1'
#
loop_
_entity.id
_entity.type
_entity.pdbx_description
1 polymer ?
#
loop_
_entity_poly.entity_id
_entity_poly.type
_entity_poly.pdbx_seq_one_letter_code
_entity_poly.pdbx_strand_id
1 'polypeptide(L)'
;MSTAYFMGVDLGSTTAKAVVLDDQAKVLSAHIVQMGAVSRRGMEQAVESALASAGIAQKDINYTIGTGYGRRLVPEVGRTFTEITCHARGVAALFPEANLVIDIGGQDSKVIALDEQGLVDNFAMNDRCASGTGRFYEVLARALECDISEVGALAMKGTKDLEVSTMCATFAETEIISLLAEGADPADVAASVHRAIAHRALGLVAMVGKRDGIIMTGGVAKNPAAVHFLEAALKQKMQVPDDPQIMGAYGAALLALEISSGRQITQYDPEKVQALESKVEATFNPKNRSIPDCISCQK
;
A
#
# COMPACT_ATOMS: atom_id res chain seq x y z
N MET A 1 -6.76 5.25 36.34
CA MET A 1 -7.59 5.04 35.14
C MET A 1 -6.96 3.88 34.38
N SER A 2 -7.71 2.86 34.00
CA SER A 2 -7.15 1.79 33.16
C SER A 2 -6.86 2.36 31.78
N THR A 3 -5.66 2.14 31.25
CA THR A 3 -5.28 2.51 29.89
C THR A 3 -6.17 1.76 28.91
N ALA A 4 -6.78 2.46 27.96
CA ALA A 4 -7.57 1.84 26.90
C ALA A 4 -6.65 1.54 25.70
N TYR A 5 -6.89 0.42 25.03
CA TYR A 5 -6.08 -0.03 23.89
C TYR A 5 -6.91 -0.21 22.63
N PHE A 6 -6.34 0.15 21.51
CA PHE A 6 -7.00 0.16 20.19
C PHE A 6 -6.14 -0.56 19.16
N MET A 7 -6.77 -1.32 18.30
CA MET A 7 -6.06 -2.12 17.31
C MET A 7 -6.55 -1.87 15.89
N GLY A 8 -5.62 -1.73 14.98
CA GLY A 8 -5.86 -1.72 13.55
C GLY A 8 -5.23 -2.95 12.90
N VAL A 9 -6.02 -3.64 12.06
CA VAL A 9 -5.56 -4.83 11.33
C VAL A 9 -5.74 -4.60 9.84
N ASP A 10 -4.62 -4.57 9.11
CA ASP A 10 -4.61 -4.50 7.65
C ASP A 10 -4.30 -5.88 7.07
N LEU A 11 -5.33 -6.53 6.55
CA LEU A 11 -5.20 -7.80 5.83
C LEU A 11 -5.08 -7.52 4.32
N GLY A 12 -3.86 -7.23 3.88
CA GLY A 12 -3.53 -7.01 2.48
C GLY A 12 -3.43 -8.29 1.66
N SER A 13 -3.05 -8.19 0.41
CA SER A 13 -2.92 -9.32 -0.52
C SER A 13 -1.69 -10.20 -0.26
N THR A 14 -0.60 -9.61 0.20
CA THR A 14 0.70 -10.30 0.43
C THR A 14 1.16 -10.28 1.87
N THR A 15 0.65 -9.34 2.67
CA THR A 15 1.04 -9.16 4.07
C THR A 15 -0.16 -8.90 4.95
N ALA A 16 -0.15 -9.43 6.18
CA ALA A 16 -1.03 -9.02 7.27
C ALA A 16 -0.23 -8.11 8.23
N LYS A 17 -0.86 -7.04 8.70
CA LYS A 17 -0.25 -6.12 9.67
C LYS A 17 -1.22 -5.86 10.79
N ALA A 18 -0.69 -5.75 12.02
CA ALA A 18 -1.46 -5.33 13.17
C ALA A 18 -0.69 -4.24 13.92
N VAL A 19 -1.40 -3.19 14.33
CA VAL A 19 -0.88 -2.07 15.12
C VAL A 19 -1.74 -1.91 16.36
N VAL A 20 -1.10 -1.78 17.53
CA VAL A 20 -1.75 -1.53 18.81
C VAL A 20 -1.36 -0.13 19.29
N LEU A 21 -2.36 0.66 19.67
CA LEU A 21 -2.20 2.00 20.25
C LEU A 21 -2.75 2.05 21.69
N ASP A 22 -2.21 2.98 22.47
CA ASP A 22 -2.85 3.42 23.72
C ASP A 22 -3.85 4.57 23.47
N ASP A 23 -4.46 5.07 24.55
CA ASP A 23 -5.43 6.16 24.51
C ASP A 23 -4.82 7.55 24.23
N GLN A 24 -3.49 7.63 24.13
CA GLN A 24 -2.75 8.82 23.70
C GLN A 24 -2.31 8.73 22.21
N ALA A 25 -2.80 7.74 21.46
CA ALA A 25 -2.39 7.42 20.09
C ALA A 25 -0.91 7.00 19.94
N LYS A 26 -0.26 6.61 21.03
CA LYS A 26 1.11 6.10 20.97
C LYS A 26 1.10 4.66 20.46
N VAL A 27 1.96 4.37 19.50
CA VAL A 27 2.18 3.00 19.02
C VAL A 27 2.90 2.20 20.10
N LEU A 28 2.23 1.17 20.61
CA LEU A 28 2.80 0.23 21.57
C LEU A 28 3.50 -0.93 20.88
N SER A 29 2.92 -1.37 19.76
CA SER A 29 3.52 -2.42 18.91
C SER A 29 2.99 -2.34 17.50
N ALA A 30 3.78 -2.85 16.56
CA ALA A 30 3.40 -3.07 15.18
C ALA A 30 4.04 -4.37 14.67
N HIS A 31 3.27 -5.20 13.98
CA HIS A 31 3.78 -6.44 13.40
C HIS A 31 3.30 -6.63 11.97
N ILE A 32 4.21 -7.16 11.15
CA ILE A 32 3.99 -7.48 9.73
C ILE A 32 4.30 -8.96 9.54
N VAL A 33 3.36 -9.69 8.96
CA VAL A 33 3.52 -11.09 8.60
C VAL A 33 3.40 -11.25 7.09
N GLN A 34 4.39 -11.87 6.46
CA GLN A 34 4.34 -12.22 5.04
C GLN A 34 3.37 -13.38 4.81
N MET A 35 2.58 -13.27 3.76
CA MET A 35 1.63 -14.29 3.35
C MET A 35 1.86 -14.64 1.88
N GLY A 36 1.69 -15.92 1.52
CA GLY A 36 1.68 -16.31 0.10
C GLY A 36 0.39 -15.90 -0.61
N ALA A 37 -0.70 -15.83 0.15
CA ALA A 37 -2.02 -15.35 -0.25
C ALA A 37 -2.76 -14.83 0.98
N VAL A 38 -3.87 -14.12 0.78
CA VAL A 38 -4.76 -13.68 1.88
C VAL A 38 -5.12 -14.88 2.74
N SER A 39 -4.71 -14.86 4.00
CA SER A 39 -4.89 -15.99 4.90
C SER A 39 -5.30 -15.54 6.29
N ARG A 40 -6.27 -16.26 6.86
CA ARG A 40 -6.68 -16.05 8.26
C ARG A 40 -5.51 -16.33 9.22
N ARG A 41 -4.74 -17.37 8.97
CA ARG A 41 -3.58 -17.73 9.82
C ARG A 41 -2.52 -16.64 9.86
N GLY A 42 -2.19 -16.03 8.71
CA GLY A 42 -1.23 -14.91 8.67
C GLY A 42 -1.72 -13.69 9.43
N MET A 43 -3.03 -13.43 9.35
CA MET A 43 -3.66 -12.35 10.13
C MET A 43 -3.62 -12.65 11.64
N GLU A 44 -4.03 -13.85 12.06
CA GLU A 44 -3.99 -14.27 13.47
C GLU A 44 -2.58 -14.15 14.03
N GLN A 45 -1.57 -14.60 13.27
CA GLN A 45 -0.16 -14.47 13.66
C GLN A 45 0.27 -12.99 13.82
N ALA A 46 -0.17 -12.09 12.92
CA ALA A 46 0.14 -10.66 13.05
C ALA A 46 -0.47 -10.05 14.31
N VAL A 47 -1.74 -10.39 14.59
CA VAL A 47 -2.46 -9.93 15.78
C VAL A 47 -1.82 -10.48 17.06
N GLU A 48 -1.59 -11.79 17.15
CA GLU A 48 -0.96 -12.44 18.29
C GLU A 48 0.43 -11.85 18.59
N SER A 49 1.24 -11.65 17.53
CA SER A 49 2.58 -11.07 17.67
C SER A 49 2.52 -9.61 18.16
N ALA A 50 1.57 -8.81 17.65
CA ALA A 50 1.39 -7.43 18.09
C ALA A 50 0.96 -7.36 19.56
N LEU A 51 -0.01 -8.17 19.96
CA LEU A 51 -0.49 -8.25 21.34
C LEU A 51 0.60 -8.72 22.32
N ALA A 52 1.34 -9.78 21.93
CA ALA A 52 2.44 -10.31 22.75
C ALA A 52 3.54 -9.26 22.95
N SER A 53 3.92 -8.53 21.89
CA SER A 53 4.94 -7.47 21.99
C SER A 53 4.49 -6.28 22.81
N ALA A 54 3.20 -5.96 22.82
CA ALA A 54 2.63 -4.92 23.66
C ALA A 54 2.41 -5.38 25.11
N GLY A 55 2.47 -6.68 25.40
CA GLY A 55 2.14 -7.25 26.70
C GLY A 55 0.65 -7.14 27.06
N ILE A 56 -0.23 -7.15 26.05
CA ILE A 56 -1.68 -6.91 26.19
C ILE A 56 -2.43 -8.18 25.77
N ALA A 57 -3.47 -8.55 26.52
CA ALA A 57 -4.33 -9.66 26.11
C ALA A 57 -5.42 -9.17 25.13
N GLN A 58 -5.87 -10.05 24.23
CA GLN A 58 -6.93 -9.75 23.25
C GLN A 58 -8.18 -9.11 23.89
N LYS A 59 -8.60 -9.62 25.06
CA LYS A 59 -9.78 -9.13 25.81
C LYS A 59 -9.63 -7.68 26.32
N ASP A 60 -8.40 -7.16 26.39
CA ASP A 60 -8.12 -5.82 26.90
C ASP A 60 -8.14 -4.77 25.76
N ILE A 61 -8.30 -5.21 24.52
CA ILE A 61 -8.50 -4.32 23.37
C ILE A 61 -9.92 -3.76 23.39
N ASN A 62 -10.04 -2.44 23.49
CA ASN A 62 -11.32 -1.75 23.58
C ASN A 62 -12.05 -1.72 22.24
N TYR A 63 -11.33 -1.53 21.14
CA TYR A 63 -11.91 -1.48 19.81
C TYR A 63 -10.90 -1.90 18.74
N THR A 64 -11.37 -2.65 17.75
CA THR A 64 -10.58 -3.09 16.59
C THR A 64 -11.22 -2.64 15.30
N ILE A 65 -10.42 -2.12 14.38
CA ILE A 65 -10.83 -1.84 13.00
C ILE A 65 -10.02 -2.69 12.04
N GLY A 66 -10.74 -3.34 11.12
CA GLY A 66 -10.16 -4.09 10.01
C GLY A 66 -10.11 -3.26 8.73
N THR A 67 -9.00 -3.37 7.99
CA THR A 67 -8.81 -2.77 6.67
C THR A 67 -8.10 -3.72 5.71
N GLY A 68 -7.84 -3.26 4.49
CA GLY A 68 -7.18 -4.03 3.45
C GLY A 68 -8.14 -4.89 2.62
N TYR A 69 -7.59 -5.61 1.69
CA TYR A 69 -8.34 -6.47 0.76
C TYR A 69 -9.15 -7.55 1.49
N GLY A 70 -8.57 -8.14 2.55
CA GLY A 70 -9.19 -9.18 3.37
C GLY A 70 -9.96 -8.67 4.60
N ARG A 71 -10.25 -7.38 4.74
CA ARG A 71 -10.84 -6.76 5.94
C ARG A 71 -12.07 -7.46 6.51
N ARG A 72 -12.86 -8.12 5.66
CA ARG A 72 -14.05 -8.88 6.10
C ARG A 72 -13.73 -10.21 6.80
N LEU A 73 -12.48 -10.65 6.73
CA LEU A 73 -12.01 -11.87 7.40
C LEU A 73 -11.45 -11.59 8.80
N VAL A 74 -11.25 -10.33 9.17
CA VAL A 74 -10.74 -9.93 10.48
C VAL A 74 -11.83 -10.19 11.51
N PRO A 75 -11.60 -11.05 12.52
CA PRO A 75 -12.61 -11.34 13.54
C PRO A 75 -12.68 -10.22 14.58
N GLU A 76 -13.79 -10.17 15.30
CA GLU A 76 -14.00 -9.26 16.45
C GLU A 76 -13.77 -7.78 16.11
N VAL A 77 -13.98 -7.39 14.84
CA VAL A 77 -13.93 -5.98 14.46
C VAL A 77 -15.23 -5.27 14.82
N GLY A 78 -15.08 -4.11 15.42
CA GLY A 78 -16.23 -3.21 15.62
C GLY A 78 -16.75 -2.64 14.29
N ARG A 79 -15.83 -2.34 13.38
CA ARG A 79 -16.12 -1.81 12.03
C ARG A 79 -14.95 -2.07 11.08
N THR A 80 -15.22 -2.07 9.77
CA THR A 80 -14.20 -2.11 8.72
C THR A 80 -14.20 -0.83 7.89
N PHE A 81 -13.02 -0.41 7.45
CA PHE A 81 -12.84 0.69 6.50
C PHE A 81 -11.99 0.24 5.31
N THR A 82 -12.06 0.99 4.21
CA THR A 82 -11.19 0.74 3.07
C THR A 82 -9.74 1.10 3.39
N GLU A 83 -8.80 0.47 2.70
CA GLU A 83 -7.39 0.83 2.80
C GLU A 83 -7.12 2.27 2.38
N ILE A 84 -7.92 2.85 1.47
CA ILE A 84 -7.81 4.26 1.06
C ILE A 84 -7.99 5.17 2.27
N THR A 85 -9.09 5.00 2.99
CA THR A 85 -9.41 5.78 4.21
C THR A 85 -8.36 5.61 5.28
N CYS A 86 -7.92 4.35 5.52
CA CYS A 86 -6.96 4.07 6.58
C CYS A 86 -5.56 4.62 6.26
N HIS A 87 -5.08 4.50 5.00
CA HIS A 87 -3.81 5.12 4.60
C HIS A 87 -3.85 6.64 4.72
N ALA A 88 -4.91 7.27 4.22
CA ALA A 88 -5.12 8.71 4.37
C ALA A 88 -5.02 9.15 5.84
N ARG A 89 -5.76 8.44 6.72
CA ARG A 89 -5.78 8.77 8.15
C ARG A 89 -4.43 8.56 8.83
N GLY A 90 -3.74 7.46 8.50
CA GLY A 90 -2.42 7.17 9.07
C GLY A 90 -1.37 8.19 8.63
N VAL A 91 -1.36 8.54 7.35
CA VAL A 91 -0.42 9.53 6.80
C VAL A 91 -0.70 10.93 7.34
N ALA A 92 -1.95 11.40 7.34
CA ALA A 92 -2.31 12.73 7.84
C ALA A 92 -1.98 12.92 9.33
N ALA A 93 -1.95 11.84 10.12
CA ALA A 93 -1.56 11.90 11.52
C ALA A 93 -0.07 12.15 11.74
N LEU A 94 0.79 11.62 10.85
CA LEU A 94 2.25 11.75 10.95
C LEU A 94 2.79 12.94 10.14
N PHE A 95 2.11 13.28 9.06
CA PHE A 95 2.49 14.31 8.10
C PHE A 95 1.30 15.24 7.85
N PRO A 96 1.05 16.22 8.73
CA PRO A 96 -0.08 17.16 8.58
C PRO A 96 -0.05 17.97 7.28
N GLU A 97 1.13 18.11 6.68
CA GLU A 97 1.34 18.82 5.41
C GLU A 97 1.14 17.93 4.16
N ALA A 98 0.83 16.63 4.36
CA ALA A 98 0.65 15.72 3.24
C ALA A 98 -0.60 16.06 2.42
N ASN A 99 -0.42 16.19 1.10
CA ASN A 99 -1.52 16.42 0.16
C ASN A 99 -1.68 15.27 -0.85
N LEU A 100 -0.67 14.38 -0.94
CA LEU A 100 -0.67 13.25 -1.85
C LEU A 100 0.01 12.05 -1.19
N VAL A 101 -0.66 10.91 -1.18
CA VAL A 101 -0.09 9.63 -0.76
C VAL A 101 0.09 8.75 -2.00
N ILE A 102 1.29 8.20 -2.18
CA ILE A 102 1.56 7.18 -3.19
C ILE A 102 1.87 5.89 -2.45
N ASP A 103 0.92 4.97 -2.45
CA ASP A 103 1.06 3.66 -1.83
C ASP A 103 1.33 2.60 -2.90
N ILE A 104 2.48 1.92 -2.80
CA ILE A 104 2.82 0.81 -3.69
C ILE A 104 2.97 -0.44 -2.85
N GLY A 105 1.92 -1.26 -2.91
CA GLY A 105 1.83 -2.54 -2.24
C GLY A 105 2.45 -3.70 -3.02
N GLY A 106 2.18 -4.93 -2.56
CA GLY A 106 2.66 -6.15 -3.22
C GLY A 106 1.96 -6.44 -4.53
N GLN A 107 0.65 -6.21 -4.63
CA GLN A 107 -0.16 -6.54 -5.82
C GLN A 107 -1.01 -5.37 -6.32
N ASP A 108 -0.97 -4.24 -5.67
CA ASP A 108 -1.72 -3.05 -6.01
C ASP A 108 -0.87 -1.79 -5.81
N SER A 109 -1.29 -0.71 -6.42
CA SER A 109 -0.74 0.63 -6.21
C SER A 109 -1.87 1.65 -6.17
N LYS A 110 -1.75 2.64 -5.31
CA LYS A 110 -2.76 3.66 -5.05
C LYS A 110 -2.13 5.04 -5.00
N VAL A 111 -2.87 6.01 -5.49
CA VAL A 111 -2.57 7.43 -5.28
C VAL A 111 -3.79 8.05 -4.63
N ILE A 112 -3.60 8.70 -3.50
CA ILE A 112 -4.68 9.28 -2.68
C ILE A 112 -4.36 10.76 -2.49
N ALA A 113 -5.25 11.63 -2.96
CA ALA A 113 -5.19 13.05 -2.68
C ALA A 113 -5.90 13.36 -1.36
N LEU A 114 -5.28 14.20 -0.55
CA LEU A 114 -5.82 14.66 0.72
C LEU A 114 -6.25 16.12 0.60
N ASP A 115 -7.30 16.48 1.32
CA ASP A 115 -7.70 17.87 1.49
C ASP A 115 -6.93 18.53 2.68
N GLU A 116 -7.17 19.80 2.94
CA GLU A 116 -6.54 20.58 4.01
C GLU A 116 -6.81 20.01 5.43
N GLN A 117 -7.82 19.16 5.56
CA GLN A 117 -8.17 18.49 6.81
C GLN A 117 -7.55 17.09 6.91
N GLY A 118 -6.78 16.65 5.88
CA GLY A 118 -6.20 15.31 5.80
C GLY A 118 -7.21 14.22 5.44
N LEU A 119 -8.39 14.60 4.92
CA LEU A 119 -9.41 13.67 4.44
C LEU A 119 -9.19 13.34 2.97
N VAL A 120 -9.71 12.20 2.55
CA VAL A 120 -9.63 11.77 1.14
C VAL A 120 -10.46 12.70 0.26
N ASP A 121 -9.78 13.41 -0.65
CA ASP A 121 -10.39 14.27 -1.65
C ASP A 121 -10.65 13.51 -2.96
N ASN A 122 -9.63 12.78 -3.45
CA ASN A 122 -9.71 11.95 -4.65
C ASN A 122 -8.74 10.79 -4.54
N PHE A 123 -8.93 9.73 -5.34
CA PHE A 123 -7.98 8.63 -5.42
C PHE A 123 -8.03 7.91 -6.76
N ALA A 124 -6.93 7.28 -7.11
CA ALA A 124 -6.84 6.32 -8.19
C ALA A 124 -6.09 5.08 -7.72
N MET A 125 -6.44 3.91 -8.23
CA MET A 125 -5.72 2.69 -7.89
C MET A 125 -5.60 1.75 -9.10
N ASN A 126 -4.54 0.95 -9.07
CA ASN A 126 -4.31 -0.18 -9.93
C ASN A 126 -4.29 -1.45 -9.06
N ASP A 127 -5.35 -2.22 -9.14
CA ASP A 127 -5.54 -3.49 -8.40
C ASP A 127 -5.64 -4.71 -9.32
N ARG A 128 -5.59 -4.48 -10.64
CA ARG A 128 -5.82 -5.52 -11.66
C ARG A 128 -4.56 -5.96 -12.39
N CYS A 129 -3.49 -5.21 -12.25
CA CYS A 129 -2.26 -5.44 -12.98
C CYS A 129 -1.05 -5.40 -12.04
N ALA A 130 -0.28 -6.47 -12.00
CA ALA A 130 0.94 -6.56 -11.19
C ALA A 130 2.04 -5.59 -11.68
N SER A 131 1.91 -5.07 -12.90
CA SER A 131 2.80 -4.03 -13.42
C SER A 131 2.66 -2.74 -12.60
N GLY A 132 3.77 -2.25 -12.07
CA GLY A 132 3.77 -1.08 -11.19
C GLY A 132 3.53 -1.40 -9.72
N THR A 133 3.70 -2.65 -9.30
CA THR A 133 3.55 -3.10 -7.90
C THR A 133 4.79 -3.85 -7.41
N GLY A 134 4.83 -4.21 -6.13
CA GLY A 134 5.91 -5.00 -5.55
C GLY A 134 6.15 -6.34 -6.26
N ARG A 135 5.10 -6.94 -6.82
CA ARG A 135 5.20 -8.18 -7.60
C ARG A 135 6.14 -8.06 -8.80
N PHE A 136 6.23 -6.89 -9.40
CA PHE A 136 7.13 -6.66 -10.51
C PHE A 136 8.60 -6.72 -10.08
N TYR A 137 8.92 -6.24 -8.88
CA TYR A 137 10.25 -6.37 -8.29
C TYR A 137 10.60 -7.82 -7.95
N GLU A 138 9.63 -8.64 -7.55
CA GLU A 138 9.85 -10.07 -7.33
C GLU A 138 10.19 -10.80 -8.64
N VAL A 139 9.53 -10.44 -9.73
CA VAL A 139 9.83 -10.96 -11.08
C VAL A 139 11.23 -10.54 -11.50
N LEU A 140 11.59 -9.28 -11.31
CA LEU A 140 12.92 -8.75 -11.62
C LEU A 140 14.02 -9.45 -10.81
N ALA A 141 13.86 -9.59 -9.50
CA ALA A 141 14.82 -10.26 -8.62
C ALA A 141 15.08 -11.70 -9.06
N ARG A 142 14.00 -12.42 -9.43
CA ARG A 142 14.10 -13.78 -9.93
C ARG A 142 14.85 -13.86 -11.26
N ALA A 143 14.56 -12.97 -12.21
CA ALA A 143 15.23 -12.94 -13.50
C ALA A 143 16.72 -12.53 -13.40
N LEU A 144 17.06 -11.73 -12.39
CA LEU A 144 18.43 -11.32 -12.09
C LEU A 144 19.17 -12.29 -11.17
N GLU A 145 18.50 -13.36 -10.70
CA GLU A 145 19.06 -14.36 -9.76
C GLU A 145 19.66 -13.71 -8.49
N CYS A 146 19.01 -12.65 -7.95
CA CYS A 146 19.44 -11.94 -6.76
C CYS A 146 18.33 -11.82 -5.72
N ASP A 147 18.66 -11.42 -4.48
CA ASP A 147 17.67 -11.12 -3.46
C ASP A 147 16.94 -9.81 -3.81
N ILE A 148 15.64 -9.74 -3.47
CA ILE A 148 14.82 -8.55 -3.74
C ILE A 148 15.37 -7.29 -3.04
N SER A 149 16.07 -7.45 -1.92
CA SER A 149 16.73 -6.36 -1.20
C SER A 149 17.93 -5.77 -1.96
N GLU A 150 18.51 -6.53 -2.88
CA GLU A 150 19.70 -6.13 -3.67
C GLU A 150 19.31 -5.38 -4.95
N VAL A 151 18.10 -5.59 -5.45
CA VAL A 151 17.60 -5.03 -6.72
C VAL A 151 17.72 -3.51 -6.76
N GLY A 152 17.44 -2.83 -5.66
CA GLY A 152 17.55 -1.37 -5.57
C GLY A 152 18.99 -0.88 -5.70
N ALA A 153 19.91 -1.49 -4.97
CA ALA A 153 21.34 -1.15 -5.04
C ALA A 153 21.92 -1.41 -6.42
N LEU A 154 21.45 -2.45 -7.10
CA LEU A 154 21.82 -2.76 -8.47
C LEU A 154 21.29 -1.69 -9.44
N ALA A 155 20.02 -1.32 -9.33
CA ALA A 155 19.40 -0.32 -10.19
C ALA A 155 20.10 1.05 -10.12
N MET A 156 20.60 1.43 -8.94
CA MET A 156 21.33 2.70 -8.77
C MET A 156 22.68 2.75 -9.51
N LYS A 157 23.18 1.63 -10.01
CA LYS A 157 24.41 1.55 -10.83
C LYS A 157 24.13 1.63 -12.33
N GLY A 158 22.86 1.47 -12.75
CA GLY A 158 22.49 1.50 -14.16
C GLY A 158 22.67 2.88 -14.77
N THR A 159 23.22 2.92 -15.98
CA THR A 159 23.54 4.14 -16.72
C THR A 159 22.75 4.30 -18.00
N LYS A 160 22.21 3.19 -18.55
CA LYS A 160 21.42 3.19 -19.79
C LYS A 160 19.94 3.08 -19.49
N ASP A 161 19.13 3.61 -20.40
CA ASP A 161 17.69 3.45 -20.41
C ASP A 161 17.33 2.42 -21.47
N LEU A 162 16.96 1.22 -21.02
CA LEU A 162 16.54 0.14 -21.90
C LEU A 162 15.01 0.18 -21.99
N GLU A 163 14.49 -0.12 -23.15
CA GLU A 163 13.04 -0.21 -23.34
C GLU A 163 12.55 -1.52 -22.70
N VAL A 164 11.74 -1.41 -21.66
CA VAL A 164 11.11 -2.54 -20.95
C VAL A 164 9.60 -2.36 -20.98
N SER A 165 8.90 -3.38 -21.47
CA SER A 165 7.44 -3.35 -21.52
C SER A 165 6.82 -3.25 -20.14
N THR A 166 5.93 -2.28 -19.96
CA THR A 166 5.19 -2.08 -18.70
C THR A 166 3.81 -2.73 -18.70
N MET A 167 3.43 -3.42 -19.77
CA MET A 167 2.05 -3.85 -19.97
C MET A 167 1.64 -5.03 -19.10
N CYS A 168 2.50 -6.01 -18.92
CA CYS A 168 2.20 -7.20 -18.11
C CYS A 168 3.48 -7.76 -17.49
N ALA A 169 3.44 -8.10 -16.22
CA ALA A 169 4.58 -8.67 -15.49
C ALA A 169 5.12 -9.97 -16.15
N THR A 170 4.25 -10.79 -16.73
CA THR A 170 4.65 -12.03 -17.42
C THR A 170 5.44 -11.73 -18.70
N PHE A 171 4.99 -10.77 -19.50
CA PHE A 171 5.72 -10.37 -20.70
C PHE A 171 7.03 -9.66 -20.35
N ALA A 172 7.03 -8.85 -19.29
CA ALA A 172 8.23 -8.20 -18.82
C ALA A 172 9.29 -9.21 -18.34
N GLU A 173 8.90 -10.32 -17.70
CA GLU A 173 9.85 -11.39 -17.32
C GLU A 173 10.58 -11.95 -18.54
N THR A 174 9.84 -12.27 -19.59
CA THR A 174 10.40 -12.77 -20.85
C THR A 174 11.34 -11.75 -21.50
N GLU A 175 10.94 -10.47 -21.49
CA GLU A 175 11.72 -9.38 -22.06
C GLU A 175 13.01 -9.13 -21.26
N ILE A 176 12.93 -9.12 -19.93
CA ILE A 176 14.10 -9.01 -19.04
C ILE A 176 15.09 -10.15 -19.34
N ILE A 177 14.61 -11.38 -19.45
CA ILE A 177 15.46 -12.55 -19.77
C ILE A 177 16.09 -12.37 -21.17
N SER A 178 15.36 -11.88 -22.15
CA SER A 178 15.87 -11.64 -23.51
C SER A 178 16.98 -10.58 -23.51
N LEU A 179 16.76 -9.45 -22.80
CA LEU A 179 17.77 -8.40 -22.68
C LEU A 179 19.07 -8.92 -22.03
N LEU A 180 18.93 -9.73 -20.97
CA LEU A 180 20.09 -10.35 -20.31
C LEU A 180 20.81 -11.33 -21.25
N ALA A 181 20.08 -12.15 -22.02
CA ALA A 181 20.64 -13.08 -22.98
C ALA A 181 21.36 -12.37 -24.14
N GLU A 182 20.91 -11.16 -24.51
CA GLU A 182 21.56 -10.27 -25.49
C GLU A 182 22.79 -9.54 -24.91
N GLY A 183 23.09 -9.72 -23.64
CA GLY A 183 24.27 -9.15 -22.97
C GLY A 183 24.03 -7.76 -22.37
N ALA A 184 22.79 -7.38 -22.11
CA ALA A 184 22.50 -6.16 -21.36
C ALA A 184 23.07 -6.25 -19.93
N ASP A 185 23.59 -5.14 -19.41
CA ASP A 185 24.05 -5.06 -18.02
C ASP A 185 22.86 -5.22 -17.07
N PRO A 186 22.92 -6.16 -16.10
CA PRO A 186 21.86 -6.32 -15.09
C PRO A 186 21.49 -5.03 -14.36
N ALA A 187 22.45 -4.12 -14.16
CA ALA A 187 22.20 -2.82 -13.53
C ALA A 187 21.33 -1.92 -14.42
N ASP A 188 21.58 -1.92 -15.74
CA ASP A 188 20.78 -1.14 -16.69
C ASP A 188 19.36 -1.71 -16.80
N VAL A 189 19.19 -3.03 -16.79
CA VAL A 189 17.90 -3.72 -16.75
C VAL A 189 17.14 -3.35 -15.48
N ALA A 190 17.80 -3.44 -14.32
CA ALA A 190 17.18 -3.09 -13.03
C ALA A 190 16.74 -1.62 -12.99
N ALA A 191 17.58 -0.69 -13.46
CA ALA A 191 17.24 0.73 -13.53
C ALA A 191 16.04 1.00 -14.46
N SER A 192 16.00 0.33 -15.61
CA SER A 192 14.91 0.49 -16.58
C SER A 192 13.57 -0.01 -16.06
N VAL A 193 13.56 -1.13 -15.32
CA VAL A 193 12.34 -1.61 -14.62
C VAL A 193 11.88 -0.61 -13.56
N HIS A 194 12.78 -0.03 -12.77
CA HIS A 194 12.41 1.00 -11.80
C HIS A 194 11.79 2.22 -12.47
N ARG A 195 12.36 2.69 -13.59
CA ARG A 195 11.78 3.78 -14.40
C ARG A 195 10.37 3.41 -14.91
N ALA A 196 10.22 2.20 -15.41
CA ALA A 196 8.94 1.70 -15.91
C ALA A 196 7.85 1.71 -14.82
N ILE A 197 8.18 1.25 -13.60
CA ILE A 197 7.27 1.28 -12.44
C ILE A 197 6.94 2.73 -12.06
N ALA A 198 7.94 3.62 -12.02
CA ALA A 198 7.74 5.04 -11.72
C ALA A 198 6.79 5.70 -12.74
N HIS A 199 6.94 5.42 -14.03
CA HIS A 199 6.02 5.90 -15.07
C HIS A 199 4.57 5.40 -14.89
N ARG A 200 4.39 4.19 -14.40
CA ARG A 200 3.05 3.68 -14.06
C ARG A 200 2.41 4.48 -12.93
N ALA A 201 3.17 4.75 -11.87
CA ALA A 201 2.68 5.57 -10.75
C ALA A 201 2.33 7.00 -11.22
N LEU A 202 3.11 7.59 -12.15
CA LEU A 202 2.77 8.89 -12.77
C LEU A 202 1.40 8.86 -13.44
N GLY A 203 1.02 7.76 -14.08
CA GLY A 203 -0.31 7.62 -14.68
C GLY A 203 -1.43 7.74 -13.64
N LEU A 204 -1.27 7.15 -12.46
CA LEU A 204 -2.22 7.30 -11.35
C LEU A 204 -2.21 8.73 -10.78
N VAL A 205 -1.03 9.33 -10.64
CA VAL A 205 -0.91 10.73 -10.18
C VAL A 205 -1.62 11.67 -11.17
N ALA A 206 -1.49 11.44 -12.47
CA ALA A 206 -2.20 12.25 -13.47
C ALA A 206 -3.73 12.16 -13.37
N MET A 207 -4.27 11.00 -12.97
CA MET A 207 -5.72 10.81 -12.76
C MET A 207 -6.24 11.53 -11.52
N VAL A 208 -5.42 11.67 -10.48
CA VAL A 208 -5.80 12.29 -9.21
C VAL A 208 -5.50 13.78 -9.19
N GLY A 209 -4.48 14.18 -9.91
CA GLY A 209 -3.92 15.53 -9.91
C GLY A 209 -2.63 15.60 -9.09
N LYS A 210 -1.60 16.21 -9.69
CA LYS A 210 -0.30 16.42 -9.04
C LYS A 210 -0.44 17.44 -7.91
N ARG A 211 0.17 17.14 -6.75
CA ARG A 211 0.19 17.99 -5.56
C ARG A 211 1.58 17.98 -4.93
N ASP A 212 1.86 18.98 -4.10
CA ASP A 212 3.03 19.00 -3.23
C ASP A 212 2.77 18.16 -1.97
N GLY A 213 3.76 18.02 -1.07
CA GLY A 213 3.58 17.25 0.16
C GLY A 213 3.32 15.77 -0.10
N ILE A 214 4.19 15.13 -0.89
CA ILE A 214 4.03 13.75 -1.31
C ILE A 214 4.62 12.81 -0.27
N ILE A 215 3.83 11.85 0.19
CA ILE A 215 4.27 10.78 1.09
C ILE A 215 4.18 9.44 0.35
N MET A 216 5.28 8.68 0.33
CA MET A 216 5.30 7.33 -0.23
C MET A 216 5.15 6.28 0.87
N THR A 217 4.20 5.35 0.69
CA THR A 217 3.90 4.26 1.62
C THR A 217 3.91 2.90 0.91
N GLY A 218 3.66 1.84 1.65
CA GLY A 218 3.67 0.47 1.14
C GLY A 218 5.04 -0.19 1.18
N GLY A 219 5.09 -1.48 0.80
CA GLY A 219 6.31 -2.27 0.87
C GLY A 219 7.41 -1.79 -0.05
N VAL A 220 7.05 -1.25 -1.21
CA VAL A 220 8.00 -0.75 -2.22
C VAL A 220 8.71 0.52 -1.74
N ALA A 221 8.12 1.30 -0.84
CA ALA A 221 8.77 2.48 -0.24
C ALA A 221 10.03 2.14 0.57
N LYS A 222 10.22 0.87 0.96
CA LYS A 222 11.46 0.38 1.59
C LYS A 222 12.63 0.25 0.62
N ASN A 223 12.38 0.33 -0.70
CA ASN A 223 13.42 0.32 -1.71
C ASN A 223 13.84 1.76 -2.05
N PRO A 224 15.04 2.24 -1.63
CA PRO A 224 15.48 3.61 -1.89
C PRO A 224 15.59 3.95 -3.39
N ALA A 225 15.87 2.97 -4.23
CA ALA A 225 15.90 3.19 -5.68
C ALA A 225 14.50 3.43 -6.24
N ALA A 226 13.47 2.73 -5.74
CA ALA A 226 12.10 2.99 -6.15
C ALA A 226 11.68 4.43 -5.81
N VAL A 227 12.04 4.91 -4.61
CA VAL A 227 11.82 6.31 -4.20
C VAL A 227 12.57 7.25 -5.14
N HIS A 228 13.86 7.01 -5.39
CA HIS A 228 14.71 7.83 -6.26
C HIS A 228 14.14 7.96 -7.68
N PHE A 229 13.80 6.84 -8.32
CA PHE A 229 13.27 6.85 -9.68
C PHE A 229 11.88 7.50 -9.76
N LEU A 230 11.06 7.33 -8.73
CA LEU A 230 9.75 7.98 -8.68
C LEU A 230 9.87 9.50 -8.44
N GLU A 231 10.77 9.95 -7.56
CA GLU A 231 11.09 11.38 -7.40
C GLU A 231 11.57 12.01 -8.70
N ALA A 232 12.47 11.32 -9.41
CA ALA A 232 13.00 11.78 -10.69
C ALA A 232 11.88 11.92 -11.74
N ALA A 233 10.96 10.95 -11.80
CA ALA A 233 9.84 10.96 -12.72
C ALA A 233 8.80 12.04 -12.37
N LEU A 234 8.51 12.25 -11.08
CA LEU A 234 7.61 13.30 -10.57
C LEU A 234 8.24 14.69 -10.65
N LYS A 235 9.58 14.76 -10.68
CA LYS A 235 10.37 16.00 -10.49
C LYS A 235 10.02 16.69 -9.17
N GLN A 236 9.80 15.91 -8.12
CA GLN A 236 9.47 16.35 -6.77
C GLN A 236 10.05 15.39 -5.75
N LYS A 237 10.39 15.92 -4.57
CA LYS A 237 10.82 15.13 -3.43
C LYS A 237 9.61 14.52 -2.72
N MET A 238 9.82 13.36 -2.12
CA MET A 238 8.84 12.66 -1.32
C MET A 238 9.41 12.38 0.06
N GLN A 239 8.52 12.28 1.05
CA GLN A 239 8.86 11.75 2.36
C GLN A 239 8.40 10.29 2.45
N VAL A 240 9.14 9.51 3.20
CA VAL A 240 8.82 8.11 3.49
C VAL A 240 8.77 7.96 5.00
N PRO A 241 7.67 7.45 5.58
CA PRO A 241 7.61 7.12 7.00
C PRO A 241 8.67 6.09 7.38
N ASP A 242 9.10 6.08 8.64
CA ASP A 242 10.05 5.06 9.16
C ASP A 242 9.52 3.64 8.90
N ASP A 243 8.21 3.43 9.10
CA ASP A 243 7.52 2.18 8.82
C ASP A 243 6.44 2.34 7.74
N PRO A 244 6.81 2.44 6.45
CA PRO A 244 5.85 2.76 5.39
C PRO A 244 4.80 1.67 5.14
N GLN A 245 5.05 0.43 5.59
CA GLN A 245 4.14 -0.71 5.39
C GLN A 245 2.98 -0.75 6.37
N ILE A 246 3.09 -0.11 7.54
CA ILE A 246 2.05 -0.20 8.58
C ILE A 246 1.00 0.91 8.46
N MET A 247 1.13 1.85 7.54
CA MET A 247 0.28 3.05 7.49
C MET A 247 -1.22 2.73 7.42
N GLY A 248 -1.62 1.69 6.70
CA GLY A 248 -3.01 1.23 6.67
C GLY A 248 -3.49 0.73 8.03
N ALA A 249 -2.71 -0.14 8.69
CA ALA A 249 -3.05 -0.65 10.02
C ALA A 249 -2.98 0.44 11.10
N TYR A 250 -2.01 1.36 11.00
CA TYR A 250 -1.90 2.51 11.91
C TYR A 250 -3.11 3.44 11.78
N GLY A 251 -3.52 3.78 10.56
CA GLY A 251 -4.72 4.59 10.34
C GLY A 251 -6.01 3.89 10.82
N ALA A 252 -6.10 2.56 10.65
CA ALA A 252 -7.20 1.77 11.21
C ALA A 252 -7.22 1.84 12.76
N ALA A 253 -6.06 1.74 13.40
CA ALA A 253 -5.97 1.85 14.87
C ALA A 253 -6.34 3.25 15.37
N LEU A 254 -5.96 4.32 14.65
CA LEU A 254 -6.39 5.69 14.95
C LEU A 254 -7.90 5.85 14.82
N LEU A 255 -8.52 5.30 13.78
CA LEU A 255 -9.98 5.31 13.62
C LEU A 255 -10.68 4.53 14.74
N ALA A 256 -10.07 3.43 15.23
CA ALA A 256 -10.59 2.68 16.38
C ALA A 256 -10.62 3.55 17.64
N LEU A 257 -9.53 4.28 17.91
CA LEU A 257 -9.44 5.23 19.03
C LEU A 257 -10.48 6.37 18.89
N GLU A 258 -10.58 6.99 17.70
CA GLU A 258 -11.52 8.09 17.44
C GLU A 258 -12.98 7.68 17.65
N ILE A 259 -13.40 6.56 17.06
CA ILE A 259 -14.79 6.06 17.15
C ILE A 259 -15.13 5.67 18.58
N SER A 260 -14.22 4.97 19.27
CA SER A 260 -14.48 4.50 20.64
C SER A 260 -14.53 5.63 21.66
N SER A 261 -13.67 6.64 21.52
CA SER A 261 -13.55 7.73 22.51
C SER A 261 -14.44 8.93 22.21
N GLY A 262 -15.11 8.96 21.06
CA GLY A 262 -15.82 10.14 20.56
C GLY A 262 -14.88 11.35 20.37
N ARG A 263 -13.56 11.12 20.39
CA ARG A 263 -12.53 12.14 20.23
C ARG A 263 -12.28 12.31 18.73
N GLN A 264 -12.61 13.47 18.18
CA GLN A 264 -12.16 13.85 16.83
C GLN A 264 -10.69 14.24 16.93
N ILE A 265 -9.78 13.32 16.58
CA ILE A 265 -8.35 13.59 16.44
C ILE A 265 -8.09 14.34 15.13
N THR A 266 -8.90 14.07 14.10
CA THR A 266 -8.96 14.83 12.84
C THR A 266 -10.43 14.96 12.45
N GLN A 267 -10.80 16.04 11.82
CA GLN A 267 -12.15 16.17 11.28
C GLN A 267 -12.40 15.05 10.27
N TYR A 268 -13.34 14.20 10.60
CA TYR A 268 -13.74 13.03 9.85
C TYR A 268 -15.15 13.26 9.34
N ASP A 269 -15.33 13.27 8.03
CA ASP A 269 -16.64 13.36 7.40
C ASP A 269 -17.17 11.96 7.08
N PRO A 270 -18.08 11.41 7.90
CA PRO A 270 -18.61 10.06 7.71
C PRO A 270 -19.35 9.87 6.39
N GLU A 271 -20.05 10.90 5.91
CA GLU A 271 -20.83 10.83 4.67
C GLU A 271 -19.93 10.78 3.45
N LYS A 272 -18.88 11.65 3.42
CA LYS A 272 -17.87 11.67 2.36
C LYS A 272 -17.12 10.33 2.29
N VAL A 273 -16.70 9.80 3.45
CA VAL A 273 -16.01 8.51 3.52
C VAL A 273 -16.90 7.36 3.09
N GLN A 274 -18.14 7.30 3.54
CA GLN A 274 -19.07 6.25 3.15
C GLN A 274 -19.35 6.28 1.64
N ALA A 275 -19.45 7.45 1.04
CA ALA A 275 -19.60 7.60 -0.41
C ALA A 275 -18.37 7.09 -1.17
N LEU A 276 -17.16 7.41 -0.67
CA LEU A 276 -15.90 6.92 -1.25
C LEU A 276 -15.73 5.42 -1.07
N GLU A 277 -16.04 4.87 0.11
CA GLU A 277 -16.02 3.43 0.38
C GLU A 277 -16.98 2.67 -0.54
N SER A 278 -18.19 3.19 -0.73
CA SER A 278 -19.17 2.61 -1.66
C SER A 278 -18.65 2.60 -3.09
N LYS A 279 -17.95 3.64 -3.52
CA LYS A 279 -17.33 3.72 -4.85
C LYS A 279 -16.23 2.66 -5.00
N VAL A 280 -15.38 2.48 -3.97
CA VAL A 280 -14.34 1.44 -3.95
C VAL A 280 -14.99 0.05 -3.97
N GLU A 281 -15.98 -0.19 -3.11
CA GLU A 281 -16.69 -1.48 -3.06
C GLU A 281 -17.38 -1.83 -4.38
N ALA A 282 -17.98 -0.84 -5.05
CA ALA A 282 -18.58 -1.04 -6.37
C ALA A 282 -17.54 -1.43 -7.41
N THR A 283 -16.32 -0.87 -7.32
CA THR A 283 -15.20 -1.20 -8.22
C THR A 283 -14.70 -2.63 -7.99
N PHE A 284 -14.72 -3.11 -6.73
CA PHE A 284 -14.28 -4.47 -6.36
C PHE A 284 -15.39 -5.54 -6.47
N ASN A 285 -16.66 -5.16 -6.61
CA ASN A 285 -17.75 -6.11 -6.63
C ASN A 285 -17.73 -6.95 -7.92
N PRO A 286 -17.55 -8.29 -7.84
CA PRO A 286 -17.53 -9.15 -9.02
C PRO A 286 -18.83 -9.12 -9.85
N LYS A 287 -19.96 -8.75 -9.24
CA LYS A 287 -21.26 -8.65 -9.91
C LYS A 287 -21.40 -7.42 -10.80
N ASN A 288 -20.61 -6.37 -10.54
CA ASN A 288 -20.56 -5.16 -11.36
C ASN A 288 -19.54 -5.24 -12.51
N ARG A 289 -18.87 -6.38 -12.67
CA ARG A 289 -18.01 -6.65 -13.81
C ARG A 289 -18.89 -6.98 -15.03
N SER A 290 -19.34 -5.99 -15.75
CA SER A 290 -19.62 -6.16 -17.17
C SER A 290 -18.24 -6.46 -17.81
N ILE A 291 -17.96 -7.73 -18.08
CA ILE A 291 -16.91 -8.10 -19.03
C ILE A 291 -17.31 -7.40 -20.31
N PRO A 292 -16.51 -6.45 -20.85
CA PRO A 292 -16.78 -5.95 -22.19
C PRO A 292 -16.85 -7.18 -23.08
N ASP A 293 -17.92 -7.31 -23.86
CA ASP A 293 -18.09 -8.41 -24.81
C ASP A 293 -16.79 -8.55 -25.59
N CYS A 294 -16.09 -9.64 -25.36
CA CYS A 294 -14.86 -9.93 -26.08
C CYS A 294 -15.26 -10.27 -27.51
N ILE A 295 -15.13 -9.30 -28.39
CA ILE A 295 -15.46 -9.42 -29.84
C ILE A 295 -14.71 -10.62 -30.48
N SER A 296 -13.62 -11.11 -29.86
CA SER A 296 -12.87 -12.27 -30.34
C SER A 296 -13.41 -13.63 -29.83
N CYS A 297 -14.35 -13.67 -28.87
CA CYS A 297 -14.93 -14.90 -28.34
C CYS A 297 -16.27 -15.30 -29.04
N GLN A 298 -16.70 -14.55 -30.02
CA GLN A 298 -17.94 -14.83 -30.80
C GLN A 298 -17.66 -15.46 -32.18
N LYS A 299 -16.59 -16.22 -32.33
CA LYS A 299 -16.38 -17.04 -33.55
C LYS A 299 -16.18 -18.48 -33.18
#